data_b8c3dc4095d8f58ff65d5d7c6258e84d
#
_entry.id   b8c3dc4095d8f58ff65d5d7c6258e84d
#
_cell.length_a   1.000
_cell.length_b   1.000
_cell.length_c   1.000
_cell.angle_alpha   90.00
_cell.angle_beta   90.00
_cell.angle_gamma   90.00
#
_symmetry.space_group_name_H-M   'P 1'
#
loop_
_entity.id
_entity.type
_entity.pdbx_description
1 polymer ?
#
loop_
_entity_poly.entity_id
_entity_poly.type
_entity_poly.pdbx_seq_one_letter_code
_entity_poly.pdbx_strand_id
1 'polypeptide(L)'
;MSVDRTQLIASERWSRPIIRRIGVLVCASGLLGAAPHAPSPGVPSDPYLFGGRIIAADGGALDGVHVVATDSHGAHEAIVDSSGMFVGSLPGPPEHHVILRVFSDSTNPRYHTSVVALGSVLSQSTRIVLLPLRWRIRGGLFDGRDVAIDPGRATTRYGEGPGYWRVTRRAPAVGRAVSWVPDSFPIRLAFRHERGDPAIAPRDSVRFWEIAESVERALGRALFRPAAFAEIDSGSEGILVTVNRRLSAGGKTFVTYDQGGRIYEALVTVSDHDYLGESRIATHELLHAIGFGHTAAWSSVMGPYTTGVQTPTIEDVAYAQLFYAISEVQRDRDAPFAILESGR
;
A
#
# COMPACT_ATOMS: atom_id res chain seq x y z
N MET A 1 24.19 -6.29 -18.98
CA MET A 1 23.75 -5.54 -17.82
C MET A 1 23.32 -6.55 -16.78
N SER A 2 24.10 -6.68 -15.69
CA SER A 2 23.86 -7.65 -14.62
C SER A 2 22.76 -7.13 -13.70
N VAL A 3 21.64 -7.83 -13.64
CA VAL A 3 20.56 -7.54 -12.68
C VAL A 3 20.93 -8.24 -11.37
N ASP A 4 21.20 -7.45 -10.35
CA ASP A 4 21.49 -7.94 -9.00
C ASP A 4 20.23 -8.60 -8.40
N ARG A 5 20.23 -9.93 -8.31
CA ARG A 5 19.13 -10.74 -7.76
C ARG A 5 19.29 -10.84 -6.25
N THR A 6 18.85 -9.82 -5.53
CA THR A 6 18.77 -9.90 -4.06
C THR A 6 17.51 -10.70 -3.68
N GLN A 7 17.66 -12.00 -3.45
CA GLN A 7 16.62 -12.84 -2.88
C GLN A 7 16.48 -12.53 -1.38
N LEU A 8 15.37 -11.93 -0.99
CA LEU A 8 14.94 -11.84 0.40
C LEU A 8 14.03 -13.03 0.72
N ILE A 9 14.61 -14.08 1.27
CA ILE A 9 13.88 -15.20 1.86
C ILE A 9 13.44 -14.76 3.26
N ALA A 10 12.18 -14.36 3.41
CA ALA A 10 11.58 -14.15 4.72
C ALA A 10 10.88 -15.44 5.18
N SER A 11 11.56 -16.22 6.04
CA SER A 11 10.94 -17.31 6.78
C SER A 11 10.19 -16.75 7.99
N GLU A 12 8.87 -16.73 7.96
CA GLU A 12 8.05 -16.39 9.12
C GLU A 12 8.09 -17.51 10.17
N ARG A 13 8.92 -17.34 11.19
CA ARG A 13 8.75 -18.02 12.49
C ARG A 13 7.98 -17.07 13.40
N TRP A 14 6.75 -17.40 13.71
CA TRP A 14 5.93 -16.71 14.72
C TRP A 14 6.52 -16.96 16.10
N SER A 15 7.21 -15.97 16.67
CA SER A 15 7.66 -15.94 18.05
C SER A 15 6.70 -15.05 18.85
N ARG A 16 6.26 -15.55 20.01
CA ARG A 16 5.36 -14.90 20.96
C ARG A 16 5.88 -13.52 21.40
N PRO A 17 4.99 -12.53 21.67
CA PRO A 17 5.42 -11.20 22.11
C PRO A 17 6.00 -11.26 23.53
N ILE A 18 7.26 -10.92 23.66
CA ILE A 18 7.89 -10.61 24.95
C ILE A 18 7.62 -9.13 25.20
N ILE A 19 6.73 -8.86 26.16
CA ILE A 19 6.51 -7.51 26.70
C ILE A 19 7.76 -7.12 27.49
N ARG A 20 8.63 -6.31 26.90
CA ARG A 20 9.70 -5.61 27.63
C ARG A 20 9.19 -4.25 28.07
N ARG A 21 9.00 -4.12 29.38
CA ARG A 21 8.84 -2.83 30.05
C ARG A 21 10.11 -2.00 29.83
N ILE A 22 10.01 -0.88 29.14
CA ILE A 22 11.07 0.11 29.06
C ILE A 22 10.89 1.04 30.26
N GLY A 23 11.82 0.94 31.21
CA GLY A 23 11.94 1.85 32.33
C GLY A 23 12.51 3.20 31.83
N VAL A 24 11.80 4.26 32.13
CA VAL A 24 12.25 5.64 31.90
C VAL A 24 13.28 5.98 32.98
N LEU A 25 14.54 6.10 32.57
CA LEU A 25 15.61 6.62 33.43
C LEU A 25 15.62 8.15 33.28
N VAL A 26 15.14 8.87 34.29
CA VAL A 26 15.27 10.32 34.38
C VAL A 26 16.65 10.63 34.94
N CYS A 27 17.57 11.07 34.10
CA CYS A 27 18.81 11.65 34.53
C CYS A 27 18.62 13.18 34.76
N ALA A 28 18.52 13.55 36.02
CA ALA A 28 18.68 14.96 36.40
C ALA A 28 20.15 15.36 36.30
N SER A 29 20.51 16.19 35.34
CA SER A 29 21.84 16.78 35.23
C SER A 29 21.76 18.30 35.41
N GLY A 30 22.63 18.76 36.27
CA GLY A 30 22.66 20.05 36.94
C GLY A 30 22.65 21.30 36.06
N LEU A 31 22.02 22.30 36.62
CA LEU A 31 22.07 23.70 36.25
C LEU A 31 23.49 24.27 36.43
N LEU A 32 24.18 24.50 35.32
CA LEU A 32 25.25 25.49 35.27
C LEU A 32 24.72 26.69 34.50
N GLY A 33 24.58 27.80 35.21
CA GLY A 33 24.05 29.06 34.68
C GLY A 33 24.97 29.63 33.59
N ALA A 34 24.47 29.57 32.34
CA ALA A 34 24.96 30.40 31.26
C ALA A 34 24.19 31.75 31.31
N ALA A 35 24.89 32.87 31.38
CA ALA A 35 24.29 34.18 31.27
C ALA A 35 23.48 34.28 29.97
N PRO A 36 22.30 34.94 30.00
CA PRO A 36 21.52 35.10 28.78
C PRO A 36 22.33 35.99 27.80
N HIS A 37 22.80 35.39 26.71
CA HIS A 37 23.18 36.15 25.55
C HIS A 37 21.93 36.87 25.02
N ALA A 38 21.96 38.19 25.05
CA ALA A 38 20.96 38.99 24.39
C ALA A 38 20.92 38.53 22.91
N PRO A 39 19.74 38.16 22.34
CA PRO A 39 19.68 37.78 20.95
C PRO A 39 20.14 39.00 20.12
N SER A 40 21.16 38.80 19.29
CA SER A 40 21.49 39.76 18.25
C SER A 40 20.23 40.03 17.44
N PRO A 41 19.91 41.31 17.08
CA PRO A 41 18.77 41.61 16.23
C PRO A 41 18.98 40.83 14.93
N GLY A 42 18.21 39.73 14.79
CA GLY A 42 18.34 38.82 13.68
C GLY A 42 18.03 39.54 12.37
N VAL A 43 18.91 39.46 11.44
CA VAL A 43 18.61 39.73 10.03
C VAL A 43 17.38 38.90 9.72
N PRO A 44 16.28 39.49 9.19
CA PRO A 44 15.12 38.72 8.79
C PRO A 44 15.58 37.64 7.81
N SER A 45 15.53 36.38 8.22
CA SER A 45 15.84 35.30 7.30
C SER A 45 14.71 35.27 6.24
N ASP A 46 15.09 35.17 4.99
CA ASP A 46 14.11 34.99 3.91
C ASP A 46 13.15 33.85 4.27
N PRO A 47 11.84 34.01 4.02
CA PRO A 47 10.87 32.97 4.33
C PRO A 47 11.21 31.68 3.59
N TYR A 48 11.21 30.57 4.30
CA TYR A 48 11.41 29.25 3.70
C TYR A 48 10.12 28.77 3.06
N LEU A 49 10.11 28.64 1.73
CA LEU A 49 8.96 28.20 0.99
C LEU A 49 8.87 26.67 0.97
N PHE A 50 7.68 26.14 1.21
CA PHE A 50 7.36 24.73 1.04
C PHE A 50 6.16 24.58 0.14
N GLY A 51 6.06 23.44 -0.54
CA GLY A 51 4.95 23.19 -1.44
C GLY A 51 4.89 21.75 -1.89
N GLY A 52 3.84 21.45 -2.65
CA GLY A 52 3.62 20.11 -3.16
C GLY A 52 2.27 20.00 -3.87
N ARG A 53 1.82 18.76 -4.04
CA ARG A 53 0.54 18.47 -4.66
C ARG A 53 -0.27 17.49 -3.83
N ILE A 54 -1.53 17.81 -3.62
CA ILE A 54 -2.55 16.93 -3.06
C ILE A 54 -3.29 16.25 -4.21
N ILE A 55 -3.61 14.99 -4.04
CA ILE A 55 -4.36 14.21 -5.03
C ILE A 55 -5.43 13.41 -4.28
N ALA A 56 -6.68 13.57 -4.68
CA ALA A 56 -7.75 12.72 -4.18
C ALA A 56 -7.68 11.33 -4.84
N ALA A 57 -7.65 10.26 -4.06
CA ALA A 57 -7.59 8.89 -4.59
C ALA A 57 -8.82 8.53 -5.43
N ASP A 58 -9.97 9.15 -5.17
CA ASP A 58 -11.22 8.96 -5.90
C ASP A 58 -11.38 9.90 -7.11
N GLY A 59 -10.40 10.79 -7.34
CA GLY A 59 -10.47 11.85 -8.34
C GLY A 59 -11.44 12.97 -7.98
N GLY A 60 -11.89 13.03 -6.72
CA GLY A 60 -12.84 14.04 -6.25
C GLY A 60 -12.23 15.44 -6.15
N ALA A 61 -13.10 16.44 -6.02
CA ALA A 61 -12.70 17.82 -5.85
C ALA A 61 -12.00 18.04 -4.49
N LEU A 62 -11.04 18.95 -4.46
CA LEU A 62 -10.23 19.29 -3.29
C LEU A 62 -10.71 20.57 -2.59
N ASP A 63 -11.90 21.07 -2.94
CA ASP A 63 -12.50 22.23 -2.27
C ASP A 63 -12.66 21.96 -0.78
N GLY A 64 -12.25 22.92 0.06
CA GLY A 64 -12.25 22.78 1.51
C GLY A 64 -11.18 21.84 2.07
N VAL A 65 -10.14 21.53 1.30
CA VAL A 65 -8.95 20.84 1.80
C VAL A 65 -7.94 21.87 2.28
N HIS A 66 -7.45 21.68 3.50
CA HIS A 66 -6.46 22.53 4.17
C HIS A 66 -5.14 21.80 4.33
N VAL A 67 -4.05 22.55 4.23
CA VAL A 67 -2.70 22.07 4.53
C VAL A 67 -2.10 22.96 5.60
N VAL A 68 -1.67 22.36 6.69
CA VAL A 68 -0.99 23.06 7.79
C VAL A 68 0.38 22.42 8.00
N ALA A 69 1.43 23.20 7.86
CA ALA A 69 2.77 22.83 8.25
C ALA A 69 3.01 23.23 9.70
N THR A 70 3.54 22.34 10.50
CA THR A 70 3.92 22.61 11.90
C THR A 70 5.40 22.33 12.10
N ASP A 71 6.11 23.29 12.63
CA ASP A 71 7.52 23.19 13.03
C ASP A 71 7.75 23.75 14.45
N SER A 72 8.99 24.03 14.81
CA SER A 72 9.35 24.65 16.11
C SER A 72 8.83 26.07 16.28
N HIS A 73 8.47 26.78 15.19
CA HIS A 73 7.98 28.15 15.20
C HIS A 73 6.46 28.23 15.25
N GLY A 74 5.75 27.12 15.04
CA GLY A 74 4.30 27.05 15.13
C GLY A 74 3.64 26.38 13.93
N ALA A 75 2.35 26.71 13.73
CA ALA A 75 1.53 26.17 12.64
C ALA A 75 1.34 27.24 11.56
N HIS A 76 1.59 26.86 10.33
CA HIS A 76 1.55 27.73 9.15
C HIS A 76 0.66 27.11 8.09
N GLU A 77 -0.36 27.82 7.70
CA GLU A 77 -1.29 27.34 6.66
C GLU A 77 -0.72 27.58 5.26
N ALA A 78 -0.91 26.61 4.39
CA ALA A 78 -0.58 26.71 2.97
C ALA A 78 -1.85 26.94 2.15
N ILE A 79 -1.73 27.71 1.09
CA ILE A 79 -2.81 27.93 0.12
C ILE A 79 -2.85 26.73 -0.81
N VAL A 80 -4.03 26.11 -0.95
CA VAL A 80 -4.31 24.99 -1.86
C VAL A 80 -5.15 25.54 -3.02
N ASP A 81 -4.71 25.29 -4.25
CA ASP A 81 -5.48 25.64 -5.44
C ASP A 81 -6.39 24.50 -5.92
N SER A 82 -7.25 24.79 -6.90
CA SER A 82 -8.19 23.81 -7.47
C SER A 82 -7.52 22.61 -8.16
N SER A 83 -6.23 22.71 -8.51
CA SER A 83 -5.45 21.60 -9.08
C SER A 83 -4.80 20.73 -8.00
N GLY A 84 -4.96 21.10 -6.73
CA GLY A 84 -4.35 20.46 -5.57
C GLY A 84 -2.91 20.89 -5.32
N MET A 85 -2.39 21.86 -6.04
CA MET A 85 -1.08 22.44 -5.70
C MET A 85 -1.21 23.25 -4.42
N PHE A 86 -0.27 23.09 -3.50
CA PHE A 86 -0.20 23.89 -2.30
C PHE A 86 1.17 24.55 -2.16
N VAL A 87 1.14 25.77 -1.66
CA VAL A 87 2.33 26.58 -1.35
C VAL A 87 2.14 27.27 -0.01
N GLY A 88 3.15 27.18 0.83
CA GLY A 88 3.19 27.86 2.12
C GLY A 88 4.58 28.38 2.43
N SER A 89 4.71 29.13 3.52
CA SER A 89 5.99 29.68 3.98
C SER A 89 6.16 29.44 5.48
N LEU A 90 7.40 29.17 5.89
CA LEU A 90 7.85 29.15 7.27
C LEU A 90 8.69 30.39 7.54
N PRO A 91 8.76 30.88 8.79
CA PRO A 91 9.56 32.08 9.15
C PRO A 91 11.05 31.94 8.87
N GLY A 92 11.55 30.72 8.67
CA GLY A 92 12.94 30.40 8.37
C GLY A 92 13.10 28.93 8.02
N PRO A 93 14.31 28.48 7.72
CA PRO A 93 14.59 27.07 7.46
C PRO A 93 14.24 26.24 8.70
N PRO A 94 13.53 25.10 8.54
CA PRO A 94 13.13 24.28 9.68
C PRO A 94 14.36 23.69 10.37
N GLU A 95 14.47 23.92 11.67
CA GLU A 95 15.57 23.36 12.50
C GLU A 95 15.44 21.85 12.70
N HIS A 96 14.19 21.34 12.59
CA HIS A 96 13.82 19.95 12.81
C HIS A 96 12.84 19.47 11.75
N HIS A 97 12.17 18.34 12.03
CA HIS A 97 11.14 17.80 11.15
C HIS A 97 9.93 18.75 11.07
N VAL A 98 9.43 18.95 9.86
CA VAL A 98 8.16 19.61 9.61
C VAL A 98 7.08 18.54 9.51
N ILE A 99 5.99 18.75 10.21
CA ILE A 99 4.80 17.90 10.13
C ILE A 99 3.78 18.61 9.26
N LEU A 100 3.45 18.02 8.12
CA LEU A 100 2.31 18.45 7.31
C LEU A 100 1.06 17.71 7.75
N ARG A 101 0.02 18.48 8.06
CA ARG A 101 -1.32 17.96 8.30
C ARG A 101 -2.23 18.40 7.18
N VAL A 102 -2.87 17.45 6.51
CA VAL A 102 -3.83 17.71 5.43
C VAL A 102 -5.18 17.16 5.84
N PHE A 103 -6.22 17.97 5.78
CA PHE A 103 -7.56 17.60 6.24
C PHE A 103 -8.65 18.34 5.45
N SER A 104 -9.85 17.73 5.38
CA SER A 104 -11.03 18.40 4.83
C SER A 104 -11.68 19.28 5.87
N ASP A 105 -12.46 20.25 5.40
CA ASP A 105 -13.35 21.05 6.26
C ASP A 105 -14.23 20.14 7.13
N SER A 106 -14.36 20.49 8.41
CA SER A 106 -15.18 19.75 9.37
C SER A 106 -16.69 19.80 9.08
N THR A 107 -17.14 20.80 8.33
CA THR A 107 -18.56 20.96 7.95
C THR A 107 -18.99 19.97 6.86
N ASN A 108 -18.05 19.53 6.02
CA ASN A 108 -18.30 18.55 4.96
C ASN A 108 -17.07 17.65 4.76
N PRO A 109 -16.76 16.79 5.71
CA PRO A 109 -15.57 15.95 5.63
C PRO A 109 -15.71 14.93 4.51
N ARG A 110 -14.78 14.96 3.55
CA ARG A 110 -14.73 14.01 2.41
C ARG A 110 -13.56 13.05 2.49
N TYR A 111 -12.49 13.48 3.13
CA TYR A 111 -11.22 12.75 3.18
C TYR A 111 -10.75 12.56 4.62
N HIS A 112 -10.01 11.49 4.83
CA HIS A 112 -9.31 11.28 6.08
C HIS A 112 -8.19 12.32 6.25
N THR A 113 -7.96 12.73 7.49
CA THR A 113 -6.81 13.57 7.81
C THR A 113 -5.52 12.78 7.54
N SER A 114 -4.61 13.40 6.79
CA SER A 114 -3.27 12.87 6.51
C SER A 114 -2.25 13.63 7.32
N VAL A 115 -1.33 12.91 7.94
CA VAL A 115 -0.20 13.49 8.68
C VAL A 115 1.09 12.95 8.07
N VAL A 116 1.97 13.86 7.66
CA VAL A 116 3.23 13.52 7.00
C VAL A 116 4.37 14.20 7.74
N ALA A 117 5.29 13.42 8.28
CA ALA A 117 6.55 13.96 8.77
C ALA A 117 7.53 14.09 7.60
N LEU A 118 7.91 15.33 7.28
CA LEU A 118 8.94 15.62 6.31
C LEU A 118 10.26 15.85 7.04
N GLY A 119 11.36 15.36 6.46
CA GLY A 119 12.69 15.71 6.94
C GLY A 119 12.96 17.22 6.79
N SER A 120 14.13 17.67 7.20
CA SER A 120 14.56 19.07 7.14
C SER A 120 14.57 19.68 5.72
N VAL A 121 14.37 18.89 4.68
CA VAL A 121 14.28 19.34 3.30
C VAL A 121 12.86 19.13 2.80
N LEU A 122 12.09 20.22 2.79
CA LEU A 122 10.78 20.28 2.13
C LEU A 122 11.01 20.43 0.63
N SER A 123 10.97 19.33 -0.12
CA SER A 123 11.06 19.43 -1.57
C SER A 123 9.70 19.90 -2.13
N GLN A 124 9.71 20.77 -3.14
CA GLN A 124 8.51 21.17 -3.90
C GLN A 124 7.83 20.00 -4.63
N SER A 125 8.41 18.81 -4.57
CA SER A 125 7.89 17.59 -5.18
C SER A 125 7.07 16.70 -4.24
N THR A 126 6.72 17.17 -3.03
CA THR A 126 5.91 16.40 -2.10
C THR A 126 4.52 16.15 -2.68
N ARG A 127 4.13 14.89 -2.80
CA ARG A 127 2.77 14.49 -3.21
C ARG A 127 2.09 13.80 -2.03
N ILE A 128 0.85 14.18 -1.79
CA ILE A 128 0.01 13.63 -0.73
C ILE A 128 -1.25 13.10 -1.35
N VAL A 129 -1.52 11.80 -1.19
CA VAL A 129 -2.79 11.22 -1.62
C VAL A 129 -3.74 11.17 -0.46
N LEU A 130 -4.91 11.75 -0.63
CA LEU A 130 -6.00 11.72 0.32
C LEU A 130 -6.86 10.48 0.10
N LEU A 131 -7.10 9.75 1.18
CA LEU A 131 -8.05 8.65 1.20
C LEU A 131 -9.44 9.20 1.45
N PRO A 132 -10.45 8.87 0.61
CA PRO A 132 -11.82 9.25 0.86
C PRO A 132 -12.36 8.53 2.10
N LEU A 133 -13.28 9.18 2.81
CA LEU A 133 -13.99 8.55 3.94
C LEU A 133 -14.87 7.37 3.48
N ARG A 134 -15.35 7.44 2.25
CA ARG A 134 -16.15 6.39 1.61
C ARG A 134 -15.68 6.18 0.18
N TRP A 135 -15.63 4.91 -0.22
CA TRP A 135 -15.36 4.53 -1.60
C TRP A 135 -16.62 4.02 -2.27
N ARG A 136 -16.98 4.60 -3.41
CA ARG A 136 -18.04 4.08 -4.26
C ARG A 136 -17.47 3.07 -5.22
N ILE A 137 -17.92 1.82 -5.09
CA ILE A 137 -17.50 0.72 -5.97
C ILE A 137 -18.00 1.00 -7.39
N ARG A 138 -17.14 0.76 -8.37
CA ARG A 138 -17.41 0.97 -9.80
C ARG A 138 -17.29 -0.37 -10.53
N GLY A 139 -18.40 -0.83 -11.10
CA GLY A 139 -18.46 -2.11 -11.78
C GLY A 139 -18.44 -3.33 -10.86
N GLY A 140 -18.58 -4.51 -11.46
CA GLY A 140 -18.56 -5.78 -10.75
C GLY A 140 -19.81 -6.09 -9.93
N LEU A 141 -19.64 -7.05 -9.02
CA LEU A 141 -20.76 -7.59 -8.23
C LEU A 141 -21.38 -6.55 -7.27
N PHE A 142 -20.61 -5.57 -6.84
CA PHE A 142 -21.01 -4.58 -5.84
C PHE A 142 -21.13 -3.17 -6.41
N ASP A 143 -21.31 -3.04 -7.73
CA ASP A 143 -21.40 -1.73 -8.39
C ASP A 143 -22.38 -0.78 -7.70
N GLY A 144 -21.96 0.49 -7.58
CA GLY A 144 -22.75 1.55 -6.97
C GLY A 144 -22.83 1.52 -5.43
N ARG A 145 -22.26 0.51 -4.77
CA ARG A 145 -22.25 0.44 -3.29
C ARG A 145 -21.16 1.32 -2.71
N ASP A 146 -21.47 1.94 -1.58
CA ASP A 146 -20.53 2.78 -0.83
C ASP A 146 -19.98 2.02 0.37
N VAL A 147 -18.66 1.99 0.52
CA VAL A 147 -17.93 1.37 1.62
C VAL A 147 -17.17 2.41 2.40
N ALA A 148 -17.31 2.41 3.72
CA ALA A 148 -16.48 3.25 4.59
C ALA A 148 -15.02 2.75 4.54
N ILE A 149 -14.09 3.68 4.34
CA ILE A 149 -12.65 3.36 4.30
C ILE A 149 -12.05 3.63 5.67
N ASP A 150 -11.34 2.66 6.18
CA ASP A 150 -10.55 2.77 7.41
C ASP A 150 -9.06 2.77 7.01
N PRO A 151 -8.35 3.90 7.15
CA PRO A 151 -6.93 3.98 6.81
C PRO A 151 -6.07 2.95 7.56
N GLY A 152 -6.47 2.59 8.79
CA GLY A 152 -5.77 1.59 9.60
C GLY A 152 -5.83 0.18 9.03
N ARG A 153 -6.80 -0.10 8.13
CA ARG A 153 -6.91 -1.36 7.40
C ARG A 153 -6.27 -1.32 6.02
N ALA A 154 -5.97 -0.13 5.51
CA ALA A 154 -5.56 0.05 4.12
C ALA A 154 -4.14 -0.44 3.86
N THR A 155 -3.18 -0.12 4.71
CA THR A 155 -1.78 -0.39 4.45
C THR A 155 -1.15 -1.35 5.44
N THR A 156 -0.37 -2.29 4.92
CA THR A 156 0.60 -3.03 5.72
C THR A 156 2.00 -2.62 5.28
N ARG A 157 2.85 -2.31 6.24
CA ARG A 157 4.29 -2.28 5.98
C ARG A 157 4.74 -3.71 5.73
N TYR A 158 5.59 -3.92 4.75
CA TYR A 158 6.09 -5.25 4.40
C TYR A 158 6.62 -5.97 5.66
N GLY A 159 5.97 -7.09 6.03
CA GLY A 159 6.31 -7.90 7.21
C GLY A 159 5.90 -7.31 8.56
N GLU A 160 5.20 -6.18 8.63
CA GLU A 160 4.83 -5.50 9.88
C GLU A 160 3.31 -5.26 9.96
N GLY A 161 2.57 -6.27 10.39
CA GLY A 161 1.16 -6.15 10.71
C GLY A 161 0.18 -6.33 9.55
N PRO A 162 -1.13 -6.37 9.85
CA PRO A 162 -2.17 -6.57 8.86
C PRO A 162 -2.50 -5.29 8.08
N GLY A 163 -2.81 -5.45 6.80
CA GLY A 163 -3.29 -4.38 5.92
C GLY A 163 -3.56 -4.91 4.52
N TYR A 164 -4.57 -4.37 3.84
CA TYR A 164 -4.94 -4.82 2.50
C TYR A 164 -3.85 -4.61 1.45
N TRP A 165 -3.01 -3.56 1.59
CA TRP A 165 -2.05 -3.19 0.55
C TRP A 165 -0.63 -3.43 1.01
N ARG A 166 0.16 -4.04 0.17
CA ARG A 166 1.61 -4.12 0.35
C ARG A 166 2.26 -2.83 -0.14
N VAL A 167 3.21 -2.32 0.62
CA VAL A 167 3.99 -1.14 0.26
C VAL A 167 5.48 -1.43 0.39
N THR A 168 6.26 -0.87 -0.54
CA THR A 168 7.72 -0.96 -0.46
C THR A 168 8.24 -0.05 0.66
N ARG A 169 9.29 -0.47 1.33
CA ARG A 169 10.04 0.40 2.25
C ARG A 169 11.10 1.16 1.45
N ARG A 170 10.89 2.46 1.25
CA ARG A 170 11.92 3.34 0.74
C ARG A 170 12.01 4.54 1.65
N ALA A 171 13.11 4.71 2.42
CA ALA A 171 13.34 5.77 3.41
C ALA A 171 12.18 6.04 4.41
N PRO A 172 12.38 6.56 5.60
CA PRO A 172 11.47 6.40 6.75
C PRO A 172 10.03 6.92 6.58
N ALA A 173 9.71 7.66 5.51
CA ALA A 173 8.38 8.26 5.35
C ALA A 173 7.66 7.91 4.03
N VAL A 174 8.25 7.11 3.14
CA VAL A 174 7.73 6.98 1.78
C VAL A 174 7.69 5.53 1.35
N GLY A 175 6.49 4.95 1.25
CA GLY A 175 6.26 3.65 0.66
C GLY A 175 5.54 3.76 -0.69
N ARG A 176 5.82 2.85 -1.61
CA ARG A 176 5.06 2.73 -2.86
C ARG A 176 4.21 1.48 -2.81
N ALA A 177 3.01 1.54 -3.37
CA ALA A 177 2.15 0.39 -3.52
C ALA A 177 2.84 -0.69 -4.37
N VAL A 178 2.80 -1.93 -3.89
CA VAL A 178 3.33 -3.09 -4.64
C VAL A 178 2.22 -3.61 -5.53
N SER A 179 2.21 -3.22 -6.81
CA SER A 179 1.11 -3.50 -7.74
C SER A 179 1.59 -3.73 -9.17
N TRP A 180 0.78 -4.41 -9.96
CA TRP A 180 0.95 -4.46 -11.41
C TRP A 180 0.73 -3.08 -12.03
N VAL A 181 1.42 -2.79 -13.14
CA VAL A 181 1.15 -1.57 -13.91
C VAL A 181 -0.15 -1.72 -14.72
N PRO A 182 -0.90 -0.64 -15.02
CA PRO A 182 -2.14 -0.71 -15.78
C PRO A 182 -2.00 -1.46 -17.10
N ASP A 183 -0.88 -1.27 -17.80
CA ASP A 183 -0.60 -1.90 -19.10
C ASP A 183 -0.31 -3.41 -18.99
N SER A 184 -0.09 -3.93 -17.79
CA SER A 184 0.05 -5.38 -17.56
C SER A 184 -1.28 -6.11 -17.57
N PHE A 185 -2.42 -5.41 -17.46
CA PHE A 185 -3.72 -6.05 -17.44
C PHE A 185 -4.30 -6.27 -18.85
N PRO A 186 -4.92 -7.42 -19.11
CA PRO A 186 -5.01 -8.61 -18.24
C PRO A 186 -3.65 -9.33 -18.12
N ILE A 187 -3.29 -9.69 -16.87
CA ILE A 187 -2.01 -10.31 -16.54
C ILE A 187 -1.97 -11.73 -17.09
N ARG A 188 -0.85 -12.13 -17.68
CA ARG A 188 -0.62 -13.51 -18.13
C ARG A 188 -0.62 -14.44 -16.93
N LEU A 189 -1.36 -15.53 -17.00
CA LEU A 189 -1.41 -16.56 -16.00
C LEU A 189 -1.16 -17.93 -16.65
N ALA A 190 -0.17 -18.66 -16.17
CA ALA A 190 0.19 -19.98 -16.65
C ALA A 190 0.35 -20.97 -15.51
N PHE A 191 0.13 -22.24 -15.81
CA PHE A 191 0.40 -23.33 -14.88
C PHE A 191 1.82 -23.86 -15.10
N ARG A 192 2.56 -23.99 -13.99
CA ARG A 192 3.90 -24.55 -13.97
C ARG A 192 3.87 -25.94 -13.37
N HIS A 193 4.52 -26.87 -14.05
CA HIS A 193 4.79 -28.19 -13.50
C HIS A 193 6.22 -28.24 -12.95
N GLU A 194 6.39 -28.47 -11.66
CA GLU A 194 7.69 -28.65 -11.06
C GLU A 194 8.15 -30.11 -11.19
N ARG A 195 9.46 -30.29 -11.37
CA ARG A 195 10.03 -31.62 -11.54
C ARG A 195 9.83 -32.46 -10.26
N GLY A 196 9.11 -33.56 -10.40
CA GLY A 196 8.79 -34.46 -9.29
C GLY A 196 7.41 -34.27 -8.69
N ASP A 197 6.68 -33.22 -9.06
CA ASP A 197 5.29 -33.05 -8.70
C ASP A 197 4.36 -33.60 -9.80
N PRO A 198 3.16 -34.06 -9.45
CA PRO A 198 2.18 -34.50 -10.46
C PRO A 198 1.78 -33.34 -11.37
N ALA A 199 1.60 -33.62 -12.66
CA ALA A 199 1.10 -32.62 -13.60
C ALA A 199 -0.29 -32.14 -13.20
N ILE A 200 -0.55 -30.83 -13.30
CA ILE A 200 -1.86 -30.26 -13.06
C ILE A 200 -2.84 -30.81 -14.09
N ALA A 201 -3.87 -31.51 -13.63
CA ALA A 201 -4.87 -32.09 -14.51
C ALA A 201 -5.72 -30.98 -15.18
N PRO A 202 -6.19 -31.18 -16.43
CA PRO A 202 -7.04 -30.21 -17.10
C PRO A 202 -8.27 -29.76 -16.28
N ARG A 203 -8.90 -30.67 -15.56
CA ARG A 203 -10.03 -30.36 -14.69
C ARG A 203 -9.69 -29.38 -13.57
N ASP A 204 -8.46 -29.48 -13.01
CA ASP A 204 -8.04 -28.64 -11.88
C ASP A 204 -7.68 -27.23 -12.39
N SER A 205 -7.08 -27.14 -13.58
CA SER A 205 -6.85 -25.84 -14.23
C SER A 205 -8.16 -25.15 -14.62
N VAL A 206 -9.18 -25.88 -15.11
CA VAL A 206 -10.51 -25.32 -15.38
C VAL A 206 -11.13 -24.75 -14.11
N ARG A 207 -11.14 -25.50 -13.01
CA ARG A 207 -11.69 -25.01 -11.72
C ARG A 207 -10.96 -23.77 -11.22
N PHE A 208 -9.65 -23.72 -11.36
CA PHE A 208 -8.88 -22.53 -10.98
C PHE A 208 -9.26 -21.31 -11.83
N TRP A 209 -9.48 -21.51 -13.13
CA TRP A 209 -9.96 -20.44 -14.02
C TRP A 209 -11.37 -19.97 -13.65
N GLU A 210 -12.28 -20.84 -13.28
CA GLU A 210 -13.62 -20.46 -12.79
C GLU A 210 -13.54 -19.56 -11.55
N ILE A 211 -12.58 -19.84 -10.66
CA ILE A 211 -12.31 -19.01 -9.49
C ILE A 211 -11.71 -17.65 -9.91
N ALA A 212 -10.74 -17.65 -10.83
CA ALA A 212 -10.14 -16.42 -11.36
C ALA A 212 -11.20 -15.51 -11.99
N GLU A 213 -12.10 -16.06 -12.82
CA GLU A 213 -13.24 -15.34 -13.37
C GLU A 213 -14.22 -14.82 -12.31
N SER A 214 -14.40 -15.57 -11.20
CA SER A 214 -15.21 -15.11 -10.08
C SER A 214 -14.59 -13.88 -9.39
N VAL A 215 -13.26 -13.87 -9.24
CA VAL A 215 -12.53 -12.70 -8.74
C VAL A 215 -12.69 -11.50 -9.68
N GLU A 216 -12.56 -11.72 -11.00
CA GLU A 216 -12.75 -10.67 -12.01
C GLU A 216 -14.16 -10.08 -11.97
N ARG A 217 -15.17 -10.95 -11.90
CA ARG A 217 -16.58 -10.51 -11.76
C ARG A 217 -16.80 -9.70 -10.49
N ALA A 218 -16.19 -10.10 -9.38
CA ALA A 218 -16.32 -9.35 -8.13
C ALA A 218 -15.67 -7.95 -8.23
N LEU A 219 -14.46 -7.87 -8.80
CA LEU A 219 -13.72 -6.61 -8.93
C LEU A 219 -14.19 -5.73 -10.10
N GLY A 220 -14.96 -6.28 -11.04
CA GLY A 220 -15.51 -5.53 -12.17
C GLY A 220 -14.51 -5.22 -13.28
N ARG A 221 -13.42 -6.00 -13.40
CA ARG A 221 -12.43 -5.82 -14.46
C ARG A 221 -11.76 -7.14 -14.85
N ALA A 222 -11.34 -7.24 -16.11
CA ALA A 222 -10.48 -8.33 -16.56
C ALA A 222 -9.10 -8.20 -15.91
N LEU A 223 -8.69 -9.22 -15.16
CA LEU A 223 -7.41 -9.24 -14.43
C LEU A 223 -6.42 -10.23 -15.02
N PHE A 224 -6.92 -11.35 -15.56
CA PHE A 224 -6.10 -12.47 -15.97
C PHE A 224 -6.37 -12.89 -17.40
N ARG A 225 -5.35 -13.41 -18.06
CA ARG A 225 -5.49 -14.09 -19.36
C ARG A 225 -4.63 -15.33 -19.42
N PRO A 226 -5.10 -16.40 -20.09
CA PRO A 226 -4.30 -17.60 -20.27
C PRO A 226 -2.99 -17.30 -21.02
N ALA A 227 -1.92 -17.97 -20.60
CA ALA A 227 -0.64 -17.94 -21.29
C ALA A 227 0.01 -19.35 -21.23
N ALA A 228 0.90 -19.63 -22.18
CA ALA A 228 1.75 -20.79 -22.07
C ALA A 228 2.87 -20.55 -21.02
N PHE A 229 3.28 -21.59 -20.31
CA PHE A 229 4.37 -21.48 -19.32
C PHE A 229 5.63 -20.85 -19.94
N ALA A 230 6.01 -21.28 -21.15
CA ALA A 230 7.18 -20.75 -21.84
C ALA A 230 7.13 -19.24 -22.12
N GLU A 231 5.92 -18.64 -22.20
CA GLU A 231 5.79 -17.20 -22.39
C GLU A 231 6.19 -16.40 -21.15
N ILE A 232 6.02 -16.97 -19.94
CA ILE A 232 6.37 -16.32 -18.68
C ILE A 232 7.80 -16.71 -18.26
N ASP A 233 8.18 -18.00 -18.40
CA ASP A 233 9.51 -18.51 -18.04
C ASP A 233 10.66 -17.86 -18.85
N SER A 234 10.37 -17.33 -20.04
CA SER A 234 11.33 -16.58 -20.86
C SER A 234 11.66 -15.18 -20.34
N GLY A 235 11.19 -14.81 -19.15
CA GLY A 235 11.43 -13.50 -18.52
C GLY A 235 10.35 -12.47 -18.79
N SER A 236 9.20 -12.89 -19.31
CA SER A 236 8.02 -12.04 -19.47
C SER A 236 7.25 -11.92 -18.15
N GLU A 237 6.59 -10.78 -17.94
CA GLU A 237 5.75 -10.54 -16.78
C GLU A 237 4.55 -11.50 -16.73
N GLY A 238 4.23 -12.03 -15.52
CA GLY A 238 3.08 -12.90 -15.38
C GLY A 238 2.95 -13.58 -14.02
N ILE A 239 1.89 -14.36 -13.89
CA ILE A 239 1.58 -15.18 -12.72
C ILE A 239 1.79 -16.65 -13.08
N LEU A 240 2.60 -17.33 -12.30
CA LEU A 240 2.79 -18.77 -12.37
C LEU A 240 2.02 -19.45 -11.25
N VAL A 241 1.30 -20.51 -11.58
CA VAL A 241 0.55 -21.35 -10.62
C VAL A 241 1.18 -22.74 -10.59
N THR A 242 1.51 -23.23 -9.41
CA THR A 242 2.14 -24.53 -9.22
C THR A 242 1.57 -25.26 -8.01
N VAL A 243 1.76 -26.58 -7.98
CA VAL A 243 1.44 -27.44 -6.84
C VAL A 243 2.75 -27.91 -6.22
N ASN A 244 2.92 -27.73 -4.91
CA ASN A 244 4.08 -28.23 -4.17
C ASN A 244 3.64 -28.92 -2.87
N ARG A 245 3.62 -30.25 -2.87
CA ARG A 245 3.20 -31.07 -1.73
C ARG A 245 4.04 -30.93 -0.46
N ARG A 246 5.19 -30.24 -0.55
CA ARG A 246 6.06 -29.96 0.60
C ARG A 246 5.68 -28.65 1.31
N LEU A 247 4.72 -27.91 0.75
CA LEU A 247 4.23 -26.70 1.37
C LEU A 247 3.45 -27.05 2.65
N SER A 248 3.80 -26.41 3.78
CA SER A 248 3.15 -26.64 5.08
C SER A 248 1.81 -25.88 5.25
N ALA A 249 1.49 -24.98 4.33
CA ALA A 249 0.25 -24.21 4.29
C ALA A 249 -0.60 -24.65 3.11
N GLY A 250 -1.91 -24.35 3.10
CA GLY A 250 -2.79 -24.64 1.99
C GLY A 250 -2.38 -23.94 0.69
N GLY A 251 -1.95 -22.69 0.80
CA GLY A 251 -1.42 -21.89 -0.29
C GLY A 251 -0.32 -20.94 0.17
N LYS A 252 0.44 -20.42 -0.78
CA LYS A 252 1.45 -19.38 -0.57
C LYS A 252 1.74 -18.65 -1.88
N THR A 253 1.76 -17.34 -1.83
CA THR A 253 2.10 -16.51 -2.99
C THR A 253 3.34 -15.68 -2.73
N PHE A 254 4.31 -15.78 -3.64
CA PHE A 254 5.47 -14.91 -3.73
C PHE A 254 5.26 -13.89 -4.84
N VAL A 255 5.62 -12.65 -4.56
CA VAL A 255 5.51 -11.55 -5.51
C VAL A 255 6.89 -10.92 -5.67
N THR A 256 7.37 -10.83 -6.91
CA THR A 256 8.63 -10.19 -7.26
C THR A 256 8.34 -8.81 -7.84
N TYR A 257 8.96 -7.78 -7.30
CA TYR A 257 8.74 -6.39 -7.69
C TYR A 257 10.04 -5.59 -7.65
N ASP A 258 10.07 -4.49 -8.41
CA ASP A 258 11.22 -3.57 -8.45
C ASP A 258 11.18 -2.56 -7.28
N GLN A 259 12.20 -1.71 -7.20
CA GLN A 259 12.30 -0.66 -6.18
C GLN A 259 11.15 0.37 -6.25
N GLY A 260 10.47 0.47 -7.38
CA GLY A 260 9.30 1.31 -7.61
C GLY A 260 7.99 0.69 -7.11
N GLY A 261 7.99 -0.59 -6.68
CA GLY A 261 6.81 -1.34 -6.31
C GLY A 261 6.08 -1.98 -7.50
N ARG A 262 6.64 -1.91 -8.72
CA ARG A 262 6.05 -2.57 -9.88
C ARG A 262 6.25 -4.08 -9.78
N ILE A 263 5.15 -4.83 -9.74
CA ILE A 263 5.17 -6.28 -9.83
C ILE A 263 5.47 -6.68 -11.28
N TYR A 264 6.33 -7.64 -11.46
CA TYR A 264 6.61 -8.26 -12.75
C TYR A 264 6.46 -9.78 -12.74
N GLU A 265 6.45 -10.40 -11.55
CA GLU A 265 6.24 -11.83 -11.44
C GLU A 265 5.50 -12.14 -10.13
N ALA A 266 4.59 -13.11 -10.19
CA ALA A 266 4.02 -13.74 -9.00
C ALA A 266 4.02 -15.25 -9.15
N LEU A 267 4.35 -15.96 -8.07
CA LEU A 267 4.29 -17.41 -7.99
C LEU A 267 3.25 -17.82 -6.95
N VAL A 268 2.14 -18.34 -7.41
CA VAL A 268 1.08 -18.94 -6.59
C VAL A 268 1.39 -20.41 -6.43
N THR A 269 1.60 -20.86 -5.20
CA THR A 269 1.86 -22.25 -4.87
C THR A 269 0.76 -22.77 -3.96
N VAL A 270 0.15 -23.88 -4.31
CA VAL A 270 -0.78 -24.62 -3.43
C VAL A 270 -0.17 -25.94 -3.02
N SER A 271 -0.55 -26.45 -1.83
CA SER A 271 0.04 -27.69 -1.30
C SER A 271 -0.56 -28.96 -1.90
N ASP A 272 -1.75 -28.88 -2.48
CA ASP A 272 -2.43 -30.01 -3.12
C ASP A 272 -3.23 -29.56 -4.34
N HIS A 273 -3.51 -30.51 -5.25
CA HIS A 273 -4.34 -30.28 -6.43
C HIS A 273 -5.76 -29.88 -6.09
N ASP A 274 -6.32 -30.41 -5.01
CA ASP A 274 -7.68 -30.08 -4.58
C ASP A 274 -7.81 -28.59 -4.23
N TYR A 275 -6.74 -27.96 -3.76
CA TYR A 275 -6.71 -26.52 -3.43
C TYR A 275 -6.72 -25.61 -4.66
N LEU A 276 -6.39 -26.10 -5.85
CA LEU A 276 -6.60 -25.36 -7.09
C LEU A 276 -8.09 -25.11 -7.36
N GLY A 277 -8.96 -26.04 -6.93
CA GLY A 277 -10.41 -25.91 -7.04
C GLY A 277 -11.11 -25.47 -5.74
N GLU A 278 -10.36 -25.15 -4.70
CA GLU A 278 -10.90 -24.67 -3.42
C GLU A 278 -10.97 -23.15 -3.47
N SER A 279 -12.21 -22.64 -3.58
CA SER A 279 -12.48 -21.22 -3.87
C SER A 279 -11.79 -20.27 -2.92
N ARG A 280 -11.73 -20.58 -1.62
CA ARG A 280 -11.13 -19.70 -0.63
C ARG A 280 -9.63 -19.59 -0.82
N ILE A 281 -8.91 -20.71 -0.91
CA ILE A 281 -7.44 -20.72 -1.04
C ILE A 281 -7.05 -20.10 -2.37
N ALA A 282 -7.64 -20.52 -3.48
CA ALA A 282 -7.32 -19.98 -4.79
C ALA A 282 -7.62 -18.47 -4.90
N THR A 283 -8.76 -18.01 -4.37
CA THR A 283 -9.09 -16.57 -4.32
C THR A 283 -8.08 -15.80 -3.49
N HIS A 284 -7.74 -16.29 -2.29
CA HIS A 284 -6.77 -15.67 -1.39
C HIS A 284 -5.40 -15.50 -2.05
N GLU A 285 -4.89 -16.58 -2.66
CA GLU A 285 -3.60 -16.55 -3.32
C GLU A 285 -3.58 -15.69 -4.59
N LEU A 286 -4.68 -15.67 -5.37
CA LEU A 286 -4.81 -14.79 -6.52
C LEU A 286 -4.80 -13.30 -6.11
N LEU A 287 -5.47 -12.95 -5.01
CA LEU A 287 -5.44 -11.58 -4.51
C LEU A 287 -4.03 -11.19 -4.02
N HIS A 288 -3.30 -12.10 -3.39
CA HIS A 288 -1.88 -11.88 -3.11
C HIS A 288 -1.06 -11.64 -4.38
N ALA A 289 -1.33 -12.42 -5.44
CA ALA A 289 -0.60 -12.30 -6.71
C ALA A 289 -0.81 -10.92 -7.37
N ILE A 290 -1.91 -10.24 -7.09
CA ILE A 290 -2.16 -8.88 -7.58
C ILE A 290 -1.79 -7.77 -6.58
N GLY A 291 -1.07 -8.09 -5.50
CA GLY A 291 -0.45 -7.11 -4.61
C GLY A 291 -1.12 -6.95 -3.24
N PHE A 292 -2.14 -7.76 -2.92
CA PHE A 292 -2.81 -7.68 -1.62
C PHE A 292 -1.99 -8.30 -0.49
N GLY A 293 -2.09 -7.70 0.70
CA GLY A 293 -1.62 -8.25 1.96
C GLY A 293 -2.73 -8.94 2.73
N HIS A 294 -2.42 -9.43 3.93
CA HIS A 294 -3.43 -9.92 4.87
C HIS A 294 -4.13 -8.76 5.58
N THR A 295 -5.40 -8.94 5.90
CA THR A 295 -6.14 -8.02 6.78
C THR A 295 -6.54 -8.70 8.08
N ALA A 296 -6.70 -7.94 9.16
CA ALA A 296 -7.26 -8.44 10.41
C ALA A 296 -8.78 -8.66 10.37
N ALA A 297 -9.46 -8.28 9.29
CA ALA A 297 -10.90 -8.42 9.16
C ALA A 297 -11.31 -9.89 8.97
N TRP A 298 -12.08 -10.43 9.90
CA TRP A 298 -12.61 -11.81 9.83
C TRP A 298 -13.63 -12.00 8.70
N SER A 299 -14.23 -10.92 8.21
CA SER A 299 -15.17 -10.91 7.09
C SER A 299 -14.48 -10.90 5.72
N SER A 300 -13.17 -10.87 5.65
CA SER A 300 -12.40 -10.78 4.42
C SER A 300 -11.84 -12.13 4.00
N VAL A 301 -11.81 -12.39 2.68
CA VAL A 301 -11.08 -13.54 2.14
C VAL A 301 -9.57 -13.40 2.37
N MET A 302 -9.07 -12.18 2.56
CA MET A 302 -7.66 -11.88 2.92
C MET A 302 -7.36 -12.00 4.41
N GLY A 303 -8.29 -12.48 5.22
CA GLY A 303 -8.05 -12.78 6.63
C GLY A 303 -7.01 -13.90 6.79
N PRO A 304 -6.12 -13.81 7.81
CA PRO A 304 -5.03 -14.78 8.01
C PRO A 304 -5.53 -16.16 8.47
N TYR A 305 -6.80 -16.25 8.88
CA TYR A 305 -7.41 -17.47 9.41
C TYR A 305 -8.52 -17.99 8.49
N THR A 306 -8.91 -19.25 8.68
CA THR A 306 -10.01 -19.88 7.95
C THR A 306 -11.34 -19.28 8.37
N THR A 307 -11.84 -18.31 7.64
CA THR A 307 -13.04 -17.52 8.00
C THR A 307 -14.34 -18.04 7.37
N GLY A 308 -14.28 -19.07 6.52
CA GLY A 308 -15.44 -19.52 5.74
C GLY A 308 -15.80 -18.63 4.54
N VAL A 309 -15.13 -17.47 4.38
CA VAL A 309 -15.31 -16.59 3.23
C VAL A 309 -14.57 -17.17 2.02
N GLN A 310 -15.28 -17.41 0.94
CA GLN A 310 -14.76 -18.10 -0.25
C GLN A 310 -14.48 -17.17 -1.44
N THR A 311 -15.11 -16.01 -1.47
CA THR A 311 -15.03 -15.04 -2.57
C THR A 311 -14.74 -13.65 -2.02
N PRO A 312 -14.25 -12.72 -2.86
CA PRO A 312 -14.04 -11.35 -2.42
C PRO A 312 -15.32 -10.72 -1.88
N THR A 313 -15.22 -10.11 -0.72
CA THR A 313 -16.33 -9.39 -0.08
C THR A 313 -16.43 -7.97 -0.62
N ILE A 314 -17.48 -7.25 -0.24
CA ILE A 314 -17.66 -5.85 -0.60
C ILE A 314 -16.48 -4.98 -0.12
N GLU A 315 -15.93 -5.26 1.08
CA GLU A 315 -14.75 -4.58 1.60
C GLU A 315 -13.51 -4.92 0.78
N ASP A 316 -13.26 -6.19 0.48
CA ASP A 316 -12.14 -6.61 -0.35
C ASP A 316 -12.14 -5.89 -1.70
N VAL A 317 -13.31 -5.78 -2.34
CA VAL A 317 -13.47 -5.09 -3.62
C VAL A 317 -13.20 -3.58 -3.50
N ALA A 318 -13.74 -2.94 -2.46
CA ALA A 318 -13.54 -1.51 -2.25
C ALA A 318 -12.06 -1.17 -2.04
N TYR A 319 -11.36 -1.92 -1.18
CA TYR A 319 -9.93 -1.72 -0.97
C TYR A 319 -9.09 -2.09 -2.20
N ALA A 320 -9.52 -3.07 -3.01
CA ALA A 320 -8.86 -3.40 -4.26
C ALA A 320 -8.92 -2.25 -5.26
N GLN A 321 -10.10 -1.73 -5.52
CA GLN A 321 -10.29 -0.63 -6.46
C GLN A 321 -9.58 0.65 -6.00
N LEU A 322 -9.69 0.99 -4.72
CA LEU A 322 -8.99 2.13 -4.12
C LEU A 322 -7.47 1.97 -4.23
N PHE A 323 -6.93 0.77 -3.97
CA PHE A 323 -5.52 0.48 -4.10
C PHE A 323 -4.99 0.71 -5.52
N TYR A 324 -5.72 0.22 -6.54
CA TYR A 324 -5.32 0.43 -7.93
C TYR A 324 -5.46 1.88 -8.35
N ALA A 325 -6.50 2.60 -7.90
CA ALA A 325 -6.62 4.03 -8.14
C ALA A 325 -5.42 4.81 -7.57
N ILE A 326 -4.99 4.50 -6.34
CA ILE A 326 -3.79 5.09 -5.74
C ILE A 326 -2.54 4.70 -6.53
N SER A 327 -2.41 3.45 -6.92
CA SER A 327 -1.25 2.97 -7.70
C SER A 327 -1.12 3.69 -9.03
N GLU A 328 -2.22 3.99 -9.71
CA GLU A 328 -2.24 4.79 -10.94
C GLU A 328 -1.75 6.21 -10.70
N VAL A 329 -2.22 6.85 -9.63
CA VAL A 329 -1.77 8.19 -9.23
C VAL A 329 -0.29 8.20 -8.84
N GLN A 330 0.21 7.14 -8.19
CA GLN A 330 1.60 7.04 -7.79
C GLN A 330 2.58 6.90 -8.95
N ARG A 331 2.15 6.30 -10.05
CA ARG A 331 3.01 6.05 -11.22
C ARG A 331 3.27 7.29 -12.04
N ASP A 332 2.44 8.30 -11.93
CA ASP A 332 2.61 9.53 -12.68
C ASP A 332 3.79 10.33 -12.17
N ARG A 333 4.99 9.68 -12.18
CA ARG A 333 6.35 10.20 -11.99
C ARG A 333 6.94 10.19 -10.58
N ASP A 334 8.18 9.83 -10.51
CA ASP A 334 9.35 9.96 -9.62
C ASP A 334 9.25 10.72 -8.27
N ALA A 335 8.09 11.18 -7.84
CA ALA A 335 7.92 11.92 -6.61
C ALA A 335 7.76 10.99 -5.39
N PRO A 336 8.36 11.31 -4.26
CA PRO A 336 8.17 10.59 -3.01
C PRO A 336 6.71 10.68 -2.57
N PHE A 337 6.22 9.60 -2.01
CA PHE A 337 4.84 9.40 -1.64
C PHE A 337 4.68 9.29 -0.13
N ALA A 338 3.84 10.11 0.46
CA ALA A 338 3.50 10.00 1.86
C ALA A 338 2.33 9.03 2.05
N ILE A 339 2.58 7.92 2.71
CA ILE A 339 1.54 7.00 3.14
C ILE A 339 1.12 7.39 4.55
N LEU A 340 -0.19 7.45 4.73
CA LEU A 340 -0.87 7.72 5.97
C LEU A 340 -0.30 6.89 7.12
N GLU A 341 0.32 7.53 8.10
CA GLU A 341 0.34 7.00 9.45
C GLU A 341 -0.98 7.45 10.10
N SER A 342 -1.89 6.50 10.35
CA SER A 342 -3.03 6.76 11.21
C SER A 342 -2.46 7.18 12.57
N GLY A 343 -2.54 8.47 12.90
CA GLY A 343 -2.18 8.95 14.21
C GLY A 343 -2.99 8.20 15.28
N ARG A 344 -2.30 7.55 16.20
CA ARG A 344 -2.88 7.06 17.45
C ARG A 344 -3.15 8.23 18.38
#